data_e13d583a7f5f370ffca4b8f9b298a201
#
_entry.id   e13d583a7f5f370ffca4b8f9b298a201
#
_cell.length_a   1.000
_cell.length_b   1.000
_cell.length_c   1.000
_cell.angle_alpha   90.00
_cell.angle_beta   90.00
_cell.angle_gamma   90.00
#
_symmetry.space_group_name_H-M   'P 1'
#
loop_
_entity.id
_entity.type
_entity.pdbx_description
1 polymer ?
#
loop_
_entity_poly.entity_id
_entity_poly.type
_entity_poly.pdbx_seq_one_letter_code
_entity_poly.pdbx_strand_id
1 'polypeptide(L)'
;MDKLSGENITKEYPGGITALRNVSIEVKRGDIVVVMGPSGSGKTTLINILGLLDVPTKGSVYLDGREINRLNERERCEIMNSSFGFIFQFFYLIPELTVIENIMLPLWIKERSYRKIKSYYEEAEKLLEEFHLLKRKDAYPSHLSGGEMQKVAICRSLICKPDIIFADEPTGSIDRESSEMFFNFVQLLNKKRGMTFFIGTHNEKFLQFATKVVYLNDGEIEKIKE
;
A
#
# COMPACT_ATOMS: atom_id res chain seq x y z
N MET A 1 -5.21 3.32 -20.60
CA MET A 1 -4.65 1.97 -20.37
C MET A 1 -4.64 1.74 -18.87
N ASP A 2 -5.17 0.62 -18.44
CA ASP A 2 -5.25 0.29 -17.02
C ASP A 2 -3.85 -0.04 -16.53
N LYS A 3 -3.51 0.49 -15.34
CA LYS A 3 -2.20 0.23 -14.71
C LYS A 3 -2.17 -1.14 -14.08
N LEU A 4 -3.25 -1.49 -13.35
CA LEU A 4 -3.36 -2.75 -12.62
C LEU A 4 -4.78 -3.28 -12.80
N SER A 5 -4.94 -4.58 -13.07
CA SER A 5 -6.26 -5.23 -13.07
C SER A 5 -6.22 -6.61 -12.41
N GLY A 6 -7.33 -6.98 -11.81
CA GLY A 6 -7.63 -8.32 -11.36
C GLY A 6 -8.81 -8.86 -12.14
N GLU A 7 -8.69 -10.08 -12.66
CA GLU A 7 -9.74 -10.73 -13.46
C GLU A 7 -10.17 -12.04 -12.81
N ASN A 8 -11.47 -12.15 -12.51
CA ASN A 8 -12.11 -13.36 -11.96
C ASN A 8 -11.39 -13.90 -10.72
N ILE A 9 -10.91 -13.01 -9.85
CA ILE A 9 -10.13 -13.35 -8.66
C ILE A 9 -11.01 -14.12 -7.67
N THR A 10 -10.61 -15.34 -7.38
CA THR A 10 -11.18 -16.16 -6.29
C THR A 10 -10.07 -16.53 -5.33
N LYS A 11 -10.33 -16.42 -4.04
CA LYS A 11 -9.38 -16.85 -2.99
C LYS A 11 -10.10 -17.74 -1.98
N GLU A 12 -9.57 -18.95 -1.86
CA GLU A 12 -9.99 -19.96 -0.89
C GLU A 12 -8.83 -20.24 0.06
N TYR A 13 -9.10 -20.19 1.36
CA TYR A 13 -8.15 -20.56 2.40
C TYR A 13 -8.43 -21.96 2.94
N PRO A 14 -7.45 -22.62 3.57
CA PRO A 14 -7.66 -23.89 4.25
C PRO A 14 -8.86 -23.80 5.23
N GLY A 15 -9.64 -24.89 5.32
CA GLY A 15 -10.86 -24.91 6.14
C GLY A 15 -12.14 -24.49 5.40
N GLY A 16 -12.07 -24.29 4.08
CA GLY A 16 -13.24 -24.01 3.24
C GLY A 16 -13.71 -22.54 3.28
N ILE A 17 -12.85 -21.64 3.76
CA ILE A 17 -13.16 -20.20 3.82
C ILE A 17 -12.89 -19.59 2.46
N THR A 18 -13.94 -19.13 1.77
CA THR A 18 -13.82 -18.37 0.53
C THR A 18 -13.81 -16.87 0.85
N ALA A 19 -12.64 -16.23 0.76
CA ALA A 19 -12.45 -14.81 1.07
C ALA A 19 -12.77 -13.88 -0.10
N LEU A 20 -12.63 -14.36 -1.35
CA LEU A 20 -13.02 -13.63 -2.58
C LEU A 20 -13.69 -14.58 -3.55
N ARG A 21 -14.75 -14.11 -4.23
CA ARG A 21 -15.59 -14.86 -5.16
C ARG A 21 -15.69 -14.10 -6.48
N ASN A 22 -14.91 -14.54 -7.49
CA ASN A 22 -15.02 -14.03 -8.86
C ASN A 22 -14.95 -12.48 -8.96
N VAL A 23 -14.01 -11.86 -8.21
CA VAL A 23 -13.83 -10.41 -8.17
C VAL A 23 -13.04 -9.96 -9.39
N SER A 24 -13.58 -8.97 -10.14
CA SER A 24 -12.87 -8.31 -11.24
C SER A 24 -12.83 -6.81 -10.99
N ILE A 25 -11.64 -6.20 -11.17
CA ILE A 25 -11.40 -4.79 -10.89
C ILE A 25 -10.30 -4.22 -11.78
N GLU A 26 -10.47 -2.98 -12.18
CA GLU A 26 -9.49 -2.20 -12.94
C GLU A 26 -9.09 -0.94 -12.17
N VAL A 27 -7.79 -0.64 -12.17
CA VAL A 27 -7.18 0.52 -11.52
C VAL A 27 -6.37 1.28 -12.57
N LYS A 28 -6.76 2.51 -12.85
CA LYS A 28 -6.07 3.38 -13.81
C LYS A 28 -4.95 4.16 -13.12
N ARG A 29 -3.99 4.63 -13.90
CA ARG A 29 -2.95 5.53 -13.40
C ARG A 29 -3.58 6.82 -12.85
N GLY A 30 -3.20 7.18 -11.63
CA GLY A 30 -3.72 8.36 -10.95
C GLY A 30 -5.07 8.17 -10.26
N ASP A 31 -5.63 6.96 -10.27
CA ASP A 31 -6.83 6.66 -9.49
C ASP A 31 -6.56 6.69 -7.99
N ILE A 32 -7.56 7.14 -7.24
CA ILE A 32 -7.71 6.85 -5.82
C ILE A 32 -8.88 5.87 -5.70
N VAL A 33 -8.56 4.57 -5.69
CA VAL A 33 -9.57 3.50 -5.53
C VAL A 33 -9.77 3.24 -4.05
N VAL A 34 -11.01 3.35 -3.58
CA VAL A 34 -11.39 3.05 -2.20
C VAL A 34 -12.27 1.82 -2.18
N VAL A 35 -11.82 0.77 -1.50
CA VAL A 35 -12.59 -0.46 -1.27
C VAL A 35 -13.26 -0.37 0.08
N MET A 36 -14.58 -0.24 0.07
CA MET A 36 -15.44 -0.16 1.26
C MET A 36 -16.08 -1.51 1.56
N GLY A 37 -16.25 -1.81 2.83
CA GLY A 37 -16.97 -3.02 3.26
C GLY A 37 -16.77 -3.29 4.75
N PRO A 38 -17.59 -4.14 5.36
CA PRO A 38 -17.46 -4.54 6.75
C PRO A 38 -16.16 -5.31 7.01
N SER A 39 -15.85 -5.52 8.29
CA SER A 39 -14.74 -6.43 8.65
C SER A 39 -15.03 -7.83 8.12
N GLY A 40 -14.01 -8.48 7.57
CA GLY A 40 -14.15 -9.82 6.95
C GLY A 40 -14.71 -9.83 5.52
N SER A 41 -15.05 -8.70 4.91
CA SER A 41 -15.57 -8.67 3.54
C SER A 41 -14.57 -9.05 2.44
N GLY A 42 -13.27 -9.21 2.75
CA GLY A 42 -12.22 -9.59 1.79
C GLY A 42 -11.31 -8.44 1.35
N LYS A 43 -11.42 -7.22 1.90
CA LYS A 43 -10.59 -6.05 1.51
C LYS A 43 -9.09 -6.34 1.61
N THR A 44 -8.62 -6.79 2.77
CA THR A 44 -7.22 -7.16 2.98
C THR A 44 -6.76 -8.25 2.02
N THR A 45 -7.60 -9.26 1.76
CA THR A 45 -7.30 -10.33 0.80
C THR A 45 -7.14 -9.78 -0.62
N LEU A 46 -8.03 -8.87 -1.04
CA LEU A 46 -7.95 -8.23 -2.35
C LEU A 46 -6.69 -7.38 -2.49
N ILE A 47 -6.36 -6.57 -1.48
CA ILE A 47 -5.11 -5.79 -1.40
C ILE A 47 -3.90 -6.72 -1.53
N ASN A 48 -3.86 -7.81 -0.75
CA ASN A 48 -2.74 -8.74 -0.74
C ASN A 48 -2.54 -9.42 -2.10
N ILE A 49 -3.61 -9.79 -2.79
CA ILE A 49 -3.53 -10.43 -4.10
C ILE A 49 -3.09 -9.44 -5.17
N LEU A 50 -3.71 -8.26 -5.24
CA LEU A 50 -3.33 -7.23 -6.22
C LEU A 50 -1.91 -6.70 -5.97
N GLY A 51 -1.50 -6.63 -4.70
CA GLY A 51 -0.15 -6.24 -4.26
C GLY A 51 0.89 -7.37 -4.30
N LEU A 52 0.54 -8.57 -4.79
CA LEU A 52 1.41 -9.76 -4.87
C LEU A 52 1.94 -10.28 -3.52
N LEU A 53 1.34 -9.87 -2.40
CA LEU A 53 1.64 -10.43 -1.06
C LEU A 53 1.04 -11.83 -0.90
N ASP A 54 -0.02 -12.13 -1.66
CA ASP A 54 -0.66 -13.45 -1.73
C ASP A 54 -0.99 -13.78 -3.20
N VAL A 55 -1.35 -15.03 -3.48
CA VAL A 55 -1.74 -15.48 -4.82
C VAL A 55 -3.21 -15.88 -4.83
N PRO A 56 -3.96 -15.60 -5.91
CA PRO A 56 -5.33 -16.05 -6.03
C PRO A 56 -5.39 -17.57 -6.21
N THR A 57 -6.48 -18.20 -5.76
CA THR A 57 -6.77 -19.61 -6.05
C THR A 57 -7.20 -19.79 -7.51
N LYS A 58 -7.95 -18.80 -8.06
CA LYS A 58 -8.34 -18.73 -9.48
C LYS A 58 -8.30 -17.26 -9.91
N GLY A 59 -8.17 -17.03 -11.21
CA GLY A 59 -8.11 -15.71 -11.81
C GLY A 59 -6.68 -15.21 -12.01
N SER A 60 -6.54 -14.01 -12.53
CA SER A 60 -5.25 -13.44 -12.92
C SER A 60 -5.15 -11.98 -12.51
N VAL A 61 -3.92 -11.54 -12.23
CA VAL A 61 -3.56 -10.14 -11.94
C VAL A 61 -2.62 -9.64 -13.02
N TYR A 62 -2.92 -8.48 -13.58
CA TYR A 62 -2.15 -7.86 -14.65
C TYR A 62 -1.61 -6.49 -14.21
N LEU A 63 -0.37 -6.20 -14.55
CA LEU A 63 0.26 -4.89 -14.42
C LEU A 63 0.72 -4.44 -15.81
N ASP A 64 0.22 -3.31 -16.29
CA ASP A 64 0.46 -2.81 -17.65
C ASP A 64 0.21 -3.88 -18.75
N GLY A 65 -0.81 -4.74 -18.57
CA GLY A 65 -1.18 -5.81 -19.49
C GLY A 65 -0.36 -7.11 -19.37
N ARG A 66 0.67 -7.15 -18.50
CA ARG A 66 1.45 -8.36 -18.22
C ARG A 66 0.84 -9.10 -17.04
N GLU A 67 0.59 -10.39 -17.16
CA GLU A 67 0.17 -11.23 -16.03
C GLU A 67 1.31 -11.37 -15.01
N ILE A 68 1.02 -11.04 -13.73
CA ILE A 68 2.05 -10.95 -12.68
C ILE A 68 1.89 -11.95 -11.53
N ASN A 69 0.73 -12.57 -11.35
CA ASN A 69 0.51 -13.52 -10.26
C ASN A 69 1.13 -14.90 -10.50
N ARG A 70 1.52 -15.22 -11.73
CA ARG A 70 2.21 -16.49 -12.10
C ARG A 70 3.72 -16.38 -12.21
N LEU A 71 4.27 -15.21 -11.93
CA LEU A 71 5.71 -14.98 -11.92
C LEU A 71 6.38 -15.79 -10.79
N ASN A 72 7.66 -16.11 -10.98
CA ASN A 72 8.45 -16.71 -9.92
C ASN A 72 8.66 -15.72 -8.76
N GLU A 73 9.06 -16.22 -7.61
CA GLU A 73 9.20 -15.43 -6.38
C GLU A 73 10.13 -14.22 -6.56
N ARG A 74 11.24 -14.40 -7.27
CA ARG A 74 12.20 -13.32 -7.52
C ARG A 74 11.59 -12.19 -8.36
N GLU A 75 10.93 -12.52 -9.46
CA GLU A 75 10.27 -11.52 -10.32
C GLU A 75 9.14 -10.79 -9.57
N ARG A 76 8.35 -11.52 -8.75
CA ARG A 76 7.33 -10.92 -7.88
C ARG A 76 7.94 -9.92 -6.90
N CYS A 77 9.02 -10.29 -6.20
CA CYS A 77 9.72 -9.40 -5.28
C CYS A 77 10.29 -8.16 -6.00
N GLU A 78 10.80 -8.32 -7.21
CA GLU A 78 11.30 -7.19 -8.01
C GLU A 78 10.17 -6.20 -8.36
N ILE A 79 8.98 -6.68 -8.77
CA ILE A 79 7.80 -5.84 -9.04
C ILE A 79 7.31 -5.16 -7.76
N MET A 80 7.14 -5.93 -6.67
CA MET A 80 6.69 -5.38 -5.38
C MET A 80 7.58 -4.25 -4.91
N ASN A 81 8.89 -4.43 -4.99
CA ASN A 81 9.84 -3.44 -4.52
C ASN A 81 9.99 -2.23 -5.46
N SER A 82 9.77 -2.39 -6.77
CA SER A 82 9.93 -1.30 -7.75
C SER A 82 8.66 -0.51 -8.03
N SER A 83 7.51 -1.17 -7.99
CA SER A 83 6.24 -0.59 -8.47
C SER A 83 5.20 -0.38 -7.38
N PHE A 84 5.35 -1.05 -6.22
CA PHE A 84 4.35 -1.02 -5.15
C PHE A 84 4.91 -0.42 -3.86
N GLY A 85 4.08 0.38 -3.18
CA GLY A 85 4.28 0.82 -1.80
C GLY A 85 3.17 0.26 -0.92
N PHE A 86 3.48 -0.05 0.35
CA PHE A 86 2.51 -0.61 1.28
C PHE A 86 2.42 0.21 2.55
N ILE A 87 1.18 0.48 2.98
CA ILE A 87 0.84 1.14 4.24
C ILE A 87 -0.20 0.27 4.95
N PHE A 88 0.14 -0.21 6.14
CA PHE A 88 -0.71 -1.11 6.92
C PHE A 88 -1.21 -0.43 8.20
N GLN A 89 -2.29 -0.93 8.74
CA GLN A 89 -2.88 -0.45 10.00
C GLN A 89 -1.89 -0.46 11.18
N PHE A 90 -1.05 -1.49 11.30
CA PHE A 90 -0.09 -1.66 12.39
C PHE A 90 1.34 -1.25 12.06
N PHE A 91 1.54 -0.43 11.01
CA PHE A 91 2.81 0.15 10.55
C PHE A 91 3.90 -0.87 10.15
N TYR A 92 4.03 -2.00 10.83
CA TYR A 92 5.07 -3.02 10.65
C TYR A 92 6.49 -2.43 10.53
N LEU A 93 6.82 -1.53 11.45
CA LEU A 93 8.19 -1.05 11.61
C LEU A 93 9.00 -2.13 12.34
N ILE A 94 10.25 -2.31 11.93
CA ILE A 94 11.17 -3.23 12.57
C ILE A 94 11.71 -2.56 13.83
N PRO A 95 11.44 -3.12 15.05
CA PRO A 95 11.75 -2.45 16.30
C PRO A 95 13.25 -2.23 16.53
N GLU A 96 14.10 -3.10 15.96
CA GLU A 96 15.56 -3.09 16.09
C GLU A 96 16.23 -2.09 15.13
N LEU A 97 15.48 -1.53 14.19
CA LEU A 97 15.96 -0.53 13.24
C LEU A 97 15.50 0.87 13.66
N THR A 98 16.37 1.84 13.46
CA THR A 98 16.03 3.26 13.61
C THR A 98 14.99 3.69 12.55
N VAL A 99 14.46 4.89 12.71
CA VAL A 99 13.51 5.49 11.75
C VAL A 99 14.08 5.50 10.35
N ILE A 100 15.31 6.01 10.19
CA ILE A 100 15.92 6.12 8.87
C ILE A 100 16.22 4.75 8.26
N GLU A 101 16.65 3.78 9.05
CA GLU A 101 16.90 2.41 8.61
C GLU A 101 15.62 1.70 8.19
N ASN A 102 14.51 1.89 8.92
CA ASN A 102 13.18 1.40 8.51
C ASN A 102 12.77 1.94 7.13
N ILE A 103 13.03 3.23 6.88
CA ILE A 103 12.72 3.86 5.59
C ILE A 103 13.60 3.30 4.48
N MET A 104 14.89 3.09 4.74
CA MET A 104 15.87 2.62 3.75
C MET A 104 15.74 1.12 3.44
N LEU A 105 15.07 0.34 4.27
CA LEU A 105 14.97 -1.11 4.14
C LEU A 105 14.57 -1.60 2.74
N PRO A 106 13.55 -1.03 2.05
CA PRO A 106 13.21 -1.45 0.69
C PRO A 106 14.34 -1.24 -0.31
N LEU A 107 15.13 -0.18 -0.16
CA LEU A 107 16.29 0.08 -1.02
C LEU A 107 17.42 -0.95 -0.79
N TRP A 108 17.65 -1.35 0.47
CA TRP A 108 18.63 -2.39 0.79
C TRP A 108 18.25 -3.75 0.19
N ILE A 109 16.96 -4.06 0.19
CA ILE A 109 16.44 -5.29 -0.42
C ILE A 109 16.60 -5.24 -1.95
N LYS A 110 16.32 -4.07 -2.56
CA LYS A 110 16.40 -3.88 -4.02
C LYS A 110 17.82 -3.95 -4.55
N GLU A 111 18.74 -3.28 -3.88
CA GLU A 111 20.12 -3.18 -4.32
C GLU A 111 21.07 -3.79 -3.30
N ARG A 112 21.60 -4.96 -3.62
CA ARG A 112 22.59 -5.66 -2.79
C ARG A 112 23.97 -4.97 -2.77
N SER A 113 24.08 -3.70 -3.17
CA SER A 113 25.33 -2.96 -3.30
C SER A 113 25.47 -1.86 -2.26
N TYR A 114 26.48 -1.96 -1.42
CA TYR A 114 26.86 -0.93 -0.45
C TYR A 114 27.29 0.41 -1.08
N ARG A 115 27.58 0.45 -2.39
CA ARG A 115 28.07 1.67 -3.08
C ARG A 115 27.08 2.82 -3.12
N LYS A 116 25.78 2.56 -2.96
CA LYS A 116 24.73 3.59 -3.00
C LYS A 116 24.15 3.97 -1.63
N ILE A 117 24.69 3.43 -0.53
CA ILE A 117 24.14 3.70 0.81
C ILE A 117 24.04 5.20 1.10
N LYS A 118 25.06 5.98 0.73
CA LYS A 118 25.05 7.43 0.96
C LYS A 118 23.91 8.12 0.26
N SER A 119 23.66 7.79 -1.03
CA SER A 119 22.55 8.41 -1.79
C SER A 119 21.17 8.00 -1.25
N TYR A 120 21.05 6.79 -0.72
CA TYR A 120 19.81 6.31 -0.09
C TYR A 120 19.53 7.02 1.23
N TYR A 121 20.58 7.25 2.01
CA TYR A 121 20.49 8.02 3.24
C TYR A 121 20.01 9.44 2.97
N GLU A 122 20.61 10.12 1.99
CA GLU A 122 20.21 11.48 1.57
C GLU A 122 18.75 11.51 1.06
N GLU A 123 18.29 10.48 0.38
CA GLU A 123 16.91 10.37 -0.10
C GLU A 123 15.92 10.13 1.04
N ALA A 124 16.29 9.28 2.00
CA ALA A 124 15.50 9.06 3.22
C ALA A 124 15.42 10.32 4.09
N GLU A 125 16.52 11.07 4.26
CA GLU A 125 16.52 12.35 4.98
C GLU A 125 15.59 13.39 4.33
N LYS A 126 15.56 13.48 3.00
CA LYS A 126 14.63 14.38 2.27
C LYS A 126 13.17 14.02 2.54
N LEU A 127 12.83 12.72 2.54
CA LEU A 127 11.48 12.29 2.91
C LEU A 127 11.17 12.63 4.37
N LEU A 128 12.09 12.38 5.30
CA LEU A 128 11.90 12.74 6.69
C LEU A 128 11.72 14.26 6.90
N GLU A 129 12.41 15.08 6.11
CA GLU A 129 12.24 16.53 6.14
C GLU A 129 10.86 16.95 5.62
N GLU A 130 10.39 16.38 4.50
CA GLU A 130 9.04 16.59 3.93
C GLU A 130 7.93 16.27 4.94
N PHE A 131 8.15 15.24 5.78
CA PHE A 131 7.20 14.82 6.81
C PHE A 131 7.46 15.40 8.21
N HIS A 132 8.40 16.35 8.34
CA HIS A 132 8.80 16.98 9.62
C HIS A 132 9.26 15.97 10.69
N LEU A 133 9.96 14.92 10.28
CA LEU A 133 10.50 13.86 11.15
C LEU A 133 12.03 13.80 11.17
N LEU A 134 12.75 14.71 10.50
CA LEU A 134 14.21 14.63 10.39
C LEU A 134 14.92 14.53 11.77
N LYS A 135 14.39 15.25 12.77
CA LYS A 135 14.93 15.20 14.16
C LYS A 135 14.75 13.84 14.85
N ARG A 136 13.92 12.96 14.29
CA ARG A 136 13.64 11.62 14.79
C ARG A 136 14.39 10.52 14.05
N LYS A 137 15.24 10.86 13.08
CA LYS A 137 15.88 9.90 12.18
C LYS A 137 16.60 8.75 12.89
N ASP A 138 17.25 9.04 13.99
CA ASP A 138 18.03 8.07 14.79
C ASP A 138 17.22 7.45 15.95
N ALA A 139 15.93 7.80 16.10
CA ALA A 139 15.05 7.22 17.09
C ALA A 139 14.60 5.81 16.69
N TYR A 140 14.27 4.97 17.66
CA TYR A 140 13.65 3.65 17.46
C TYR A 140 12.12 3.76 17.47
N PRO A 141 11.38 2.84 16.83
CA PRO A 141 9.93 2.84 16.81
C PRO A 141 9.26 2.95 18.17
N SER A 142 9.86 2.34 19.21
CA SER A 142 9.36 2.41 20.60
C SER A 142 9.34 3.82 21.21
N HIS A 143 10.04 4.78 20.60
CA HIS A 143 10.12 6.18 21.05
C HIS A 143 9.22 7.11 20.23
N LEU A 144 8.36 6.56 19.36
CA LEU A 144 7.50 7.31 18.47
C LEU A 144 6.03 7.23 18.91
N SER A 145 5.29 8.32 18.70
CA SER A 145 3.83 8.30 18.72
C SER A 145 3.24 7.51 17.54
N GLY A 146 1.97 7.10 17.62
CA GLY A 146 1.29 6.41 16.52
C GLY A 146 1.31 7.21 15.21
N GLY A 147 1.09 8.53 15.29
CA GLY A 147 1.17 9.42 14.11
C GLY A 147 2.59 9.53 13.54
N GLU A 148 3.64 9.53 14.39
CA GLU A 148 5.03 9.51 13.93
C GLU A 148 5.36 8.16 13.26
N MET A 149 4.93 7.02 13.83
CA MET A 149 5.09 5.70 13.22
C MET A 149 4.41 5.60 11.86
N GLN A 150 3.21 6.17 11.73
CA GLN A 150 2.50 6.28 10.44
C GLN A 150 3.32 7.04 9.40
N LYS A 151 3.87 8.20 9.76
CA LYS A 151 4.72 9.00 8.86
C LYS A 151 5.94 8.21 8.41
N VAL A 152 6.57 7.45 9.29
CA VAL A 152 7.69 6.56 8.93
C VAL A 152 7.25 5.48 7.95
N ALA A 153 6.09 4.84 8.18
CA ALA A 153 5.54 3.84 7.26
C ALA A 153 5.22 4.44 5.88
N ILE A 154 4.72 5.67 5.84
CA ILE A 154 4.51 6.42 4.59
C ILE A 154 5.83 6.68 3.88
N CYS A 155 6.85 7.22 4.57
CA CYS A 155 8.17 7.47 3.97
C CYS A 155 8.78 6.17 3.43
N ARG A 156 8.67 5.06 4.18
CA ARG A 156 9.11 3.73 3.73
C ARG A 156 8.38 3.29 2.47
N SER A 157 7.07 3.53 2.36
CA SER A 157 6.30 3.17 1.17
C SER A 157 6.70 3.96 -0.08
N LEU A 158 7.25 5.17 0.10
CA LEU A 158 7.62 6.10 -0.98
C LEU A 158 9.06 5.98 -1.45
N ILE A 159 9.96 5.42 -0.64
CA ILE A 159 11.41 5.50 -0.88
C ILE A 159 11.85 4.88 -2.21
N CYS A 160 11.15 3.83 -2.66
CA CYS A 160 11.40 3.19 -3.95
C CYS A 160 10.68 3.86 -5.12
N LYS A 161 9.98 4.99 -4.89
CA LYS A 161 9.19 5.73 -5.91
C LYS A 161 8.16 4.84 -6.61
N PRO A 162 7.25 4.22 -5.85
CA PRO A 162 6.29 3.28 -6.41
C PRO A 162 5.32 3.95 -7.38
N ASP A 163 4.72 3.17 -8.24
CA ASP A 163 3.62 3.60 -9.11
C ASP A 163 2.26 3.54 -8.42
N ILE A 164 2.10 2.56 -7.50
CA ILE A 164 0.85 2.31 -6.77
C ILE A 164 1.15 2.15 -5.28
N ILE A 165 0.34 2.80 -4.45
CA ILE A 165 0.36 2.60 -2.99
C ILE A 165 -0.89 1.82 -2.59
N PHE A 166 -0.66 0.66 -1.98
CA PHE A 166 -1.68 -0.13 -1.30
C PHE A 166 -1.76 0.28 0.17
N ALA A 167 -2.97 0.57 0.66
CA ALA A 167 -3.19 0.92 2.04
C ALA A 167 -4.34 0.08 2.63
N ASP A 168 -4.05 -0.65 3.70
CA ASP A 168 -5.04 -1.46 4.40
C ASP A 168 -5.35 -0.84 5.77
N GLU A 169 -6.59 -0.34 5.93
CA GLU A 169 -7.09 0.38 7.11
C GLU A 169 -6.08 1.43 7.64
N PRO A 170 -5.56 2.32 6.80
CA PRO A 170 -4.40 3.16 7.13
C PRO A 170 -4.65 4.17 8.25
N THR A 171 -5.90 4.39 8.63
CA THR A 171 -6.27 5.32 9.73
C THR A 171 -6.87 4.61 10.94
N GLY A 172 -6.89 3.28 10.95
CA GLY A 172 -7.57 2.48 11.98
C GLY A 172 -6.89 2.51 13.36
N SER A 173 -5.59 2.84 13.45
CA SER A 173 -4.79 2.79 14.68
C SER A 173 -4.20 4.15 15.09
N ILE A 174 -4.69 5.26 14.51
CA ILE A 174 -4.18 6.60 14.76
C ILE A 174 -5.28 7.55 15.18
N ASP A 175 -4.89 8.65 15.85
CA ASP A 175 -5.79 9.71 16.27
C ASP A 175 -6.37 10.49 15.07
N ARG A 176 -7.32 11.38 15.38
CA ARG A 176 -8.03 12.16 14.37
C ARG A 176 -7.10 13.10 13.58
N GLU A 177 -6.16 13.76 14.27
CA GLU A 177 -5.24 14.71 13.64
C GLU A 177 -4.31 13.99 12.64
N SER A 178 -3.74 12.85 13.06
CA SER A 178 -2.93 11.98 12.21
C SER A 178 -3.73 11.44 11.00
N SER A 179 -5.02 11.13 11.20
CA SER A 179 -5.90 10.71 10.11
C SER A 179 -6.14 11.82 9.08
N GLU A 180 -6.41 13.05 9.52
CA GLU A 180 -6.56 14.21 8.62
C GLU A 180 -5.26 14.48 7.83
N MET A 181 -4.12 14.34 8.50
CA MET A 181 -2.83 14.45 7.82
C MET A 181 -2.66 13.37 6.73
N PHE A 182 -3.09 12.13 6.99
CA PHE A 182 -3.04 11.06 6.00
C PHE A 182 -3.95 11.35 4.79
N PHE A 183 -5.16 11.88 5.00
CA PHE A 183 -6.05 12.29 3.91
C PHE A 183 -5.40 13.38 3.03
N ASN A 184 -4.82 14.40 3.67
CA ASN A 184 -4.11 15.47 2.95
C ASN A 184 -2.91 14.92 2.16
N PHE A 185 -2.17 13.96 2.72
CA PHE A 185 -1.06 13.29 2.07
C PHE A 185 -1.51 12.55 0.79
N VAL A 186 -2.57 11.73 0.86
CA VAL A 186 -3.10 11.01 -0.31
C VAL A 186 -3.48 11.98 -1.42
N GLN A 187 -4.25 13.03 -1.07
CA GLN A 187 -4.68 14.05 -2.05
C GLN A 187 -3.50 14.81 -2.66
N LEU A 188 -2.51 15.18 -1.83
CA LEU A 188 -1.33 15.93 -2.27
C LEU A 188 -0.51 15.13 -3.28
N LEU A 189 -0.20 13.85 -2.96
CA LEU A 189 0.58 13.00 -3.84
C LEU A 189 -0.16 12.66 -5.13
N ASN A 190 -1.46 12.40 -5.03
CA ASN A 190 -2.26 12.16 -6.22
C ASN A 190 -2.26 13.39 -7.14
N LYS A 191 -2.55 14.59 -6.62
CA LYS A 191 -2.58 15.83 -7.42
C LYS A 191 -1.21 16.24 -7.96
N LYS A 192 -0.15 16.14 -7.15
CA LYS A 192 1.19 16.63 -7.56
C LYS A 192 1.98 15.64 -8.37
N ARG A 193 1.84 14.33 -8.11
CA ARG A 193 2.69 13.27 -8.69
C ARG A 193 1.90 12.27 -9.55
N GLY A 194 0.57 12.41 -9.65
CA GLY A 194 -0.27 11.42 -10.34
C GLY A 194 -0.22 10.03 -9.67
N MET A 195 0.08 9.98 -8.36
CA MET A 195 0.22 8.74 -7.62
C MET A 195 -1.10 7.98 -7.58
N THR A 196 -1.05 6.69 -7.84
CA THR A 196 -2.20 5.80 -7.75
C THR A 196 -2.31 5.23 -6.34
N PHE A 197 -3.52 5.20 -5.79
CA PHE A 197 -3.79 4.62 -4.47
C PHE A 197 -4.86 3.54 -4.57
N PHE A 198 -4.66 2.45 -3.83
CA PHE A 198 -5.64 1.39 -3.62
C PHE A 198 -5.85 1.21 -2.11
N ILE A 199 -6.98 1.65 -1.59
CA ILE A 199 -7.20 1.80 -0.14
C ILE A 199 -8.36 0.92 0.29
N GLY A 200 -8.12 -0.06 1.17
CA GLY A 200 -9.18 -0.82 1.85
C GLY A 200 -9.49 -0.18 3.19
N THR A 201 -10.75 0.20 3.41
CA THR A 201 -11.15 0.84 4.66
C THR A 201 -12.66 0.78 4.88
N HIS A 202 -13.08 1.02 6.11
CA HIS A 202 -14.48 1.30 6.50
C HIS A 202 -14.73 2.79 6.80
N ASN A 203 -13.67 3.64 6.69
CA ASN A 203 -13.78 5.07 6.99
C ASN A 203 -14.32 5.84 5.78
N GLU A 204 -15.57 6.32 5.88
CA GLU A 204 -16.27 7.03 4.81
C GLU A 204 -15.62 8.35 4.38
N LYS A 205 -14.72 8.93 5.19
CA LYS A 205 -14.02 10.16 4.80
C LYS A 205 -13.21 10.01 3.52
N PHE A 206 -12.72 8.81 3.21
CA PHE A 206 -12.01 8.54 1.96
C PHE A 206 -12.88 8.72 0.73
N LEU A 207 -14.22 8.60 0.85
CA LEU A 207 -15.16 8.77 -0.26
C LEU A 207 -15.14 10.18 -0.85
N GLN A 208 -14.73 11.19 -0.08
CA GLN A 208 -14.73 12.60 -0.49
C GLN A 208 -13.73 12.92 -1.62
N PHE A 209 -12.70 12.09 -1.78
CA PHE A 209 -11.66 12.28 -2.79
C PHE A 209 -11.33 11.03 -3.61
N ALA A 210 -12.11 9.96 -3.43
CA ALA A 210 -12.00 8.76 -4.23
C ALA A 210 -12.40 9.05 -5.69
N THR A 211 -11.62 8.56 -6.64
CA THR A 211 -12.00 8.57 -8.06
C THR A 211 -12.84 7.35 -8.41
N LYS A 212 -12.68 6.27 -7.63
CA LYS A 212 -13.45 5.03 -7.77
C LYS A 212 -13.72 4.44 -6.40
N VAL A 213 -14.95 4.05 -6.15
CA VAL A 213 -15.38 3.39 -4.90
C VAL A 213 -15.92 2.01 -5.23
N VAL A 214 -15.36 1.00 -4.58
CA VAL A 214 -15.76 -0.41 -4.71
C VAL A 214 -16.36 -0.86 -3.39
N TYR A 215 -17.60 -1.30 -3.42
CA TYR A 215 -18.27 -1.88 -2.26
C TYR A 215 -18.09 -3.41 -2.31
N LEU A 216 -17.37 -3.94 -1.33
CA LEU A 216 -17.07 -5.36 -1.19
C LEU A 216 -17.82 -5.95 0.01
N ASN A 217 -18.58 -7.02 -0.21
CA ASN A 217 -19.32 -7.73 0.83
C ASN A 217 -19.23 -9.23 0.59
N ASP A 218 -18.97 -10.01 1.63
CA ASP A 218 -18.85 -11.48 1.59
C ASP A 218 -17.98 -12.01 0.43
N GLY A 219 -16.90 -11.27 0.11
CA GLY A 219 -15.95 -11.61 -0.95
C GLY A 219 -16.42 -11.27 -2.37
N GLU A 220 -17.52 -10.57 -2.55
CA GLU A 220 -18.06 -10.17 -3.86
C GLU A 220 -18.15 -8.65 -3.98
N ILE A 221 -17.99 -8.14 -5.21
CA ILE A 221 -18.23 -6.73 -5.49
C ILE A 221 -19.74 -6.52 -5.69
N GLU A 222 -20.37 -5.81 -4.77
CA GLU A 222 -21.78 -5.45 -4.88
C GLU A 222 -22.01 -4.26 -5.82
N LYS A 223 -21.07 -3.29 -5.79
CA LYS A 223 -21.22 -2.04 -6.54
C LYS A 223 -19.88 -1.36 -6.78
N ILE A 224 -19.73 -0.73 -7.94
CA ILE A 224 -18.66 0.21 -8.26
C ILE A 224 -19.29 1.57 -8.57
N LYS A 225 -18.68 2.64 -8.04
CA LYS A 225 -18.99 4.05 -8.36
C LYS A 225 -17.73 4.71 -8.89
N GLU A 226 -17.84 5.44 -9.99
CA GLU A 226 -16.80 6.29 -10.59
C GLU A 226 -17.24 7.76 -10.51
#